data_cee79fce6c482d553650aae2eaf6fa9e
#
_entry.id   cee79fce6c482d553650aae2eaf6fa9e
#
_cell.length_a   1.000
_cell.length_b   1.000
_cell.length_c   1.000
_cell.angle_alpha   90.00
_cell.angle_beta   90.00
_cell.angle_gamma   90.00
#
_symmetry.space_group_name_H-M   'P 1'
#
loop_
_entity.id
_entity.type
_entity.pdbx_description
1 polymer ?
#
loop_
_entity_poly.entity_id
_entity_poly.type
_entity_poly.pdbx_seq_one_letter_code
_entity_poly.pdbx_strand_id
1 'polypeptide(L)'
;MRRYPALLLCLLSSFVGAAEPATPASRTTPDGLVVKEGVETRIACDHNGGYSKYSGVYHYRVVLPKGYHGDASKSWPAIFVASPGGNASMGNMADWIKKHGYIAILLDESKNGPWDPSVGNFLAANQDAEKRFRIAAGRKVCTGFSGGARASSVFASIGDGFGGVVLQGAGAGQLDNGIQGLRGVQIPAVALTMGTKDGNRGEIKQLRETQGDRLQVFEFEGGHQWAPKAVVEKALDYVDSKLPK
;
A
#
# COMPACT_ATOMS: atom_id res chain seq x y z
N MET A 1 -4.41 -6.43 76.83
CA MET A 1 -3.28 -6.63 75.87
C MET A 1 -3.85 -7.18 74.57
N ARG A 2 -4.02 -6.35 73.53
CA ARG A 2 -4.49 -6.77 72.21
C ARG A 2 -3.29 -6.61 71.20
N ARG A 3 -2.85 -7.73 70.62
CA ARG A 3 -1.78 -7.76 69.61
C ARG A 3 -2.41 -7.54 68.29
N TYR A 4 -1.90 -6.52 67.47
CA TYR A 4 -2.22 -6.30 66.10
C TYR A 4 -1.20 -7.07 65.21
N PRO A 5 -1.64 -7.80 64.18
CA PRO A 5 -0.70 -8.38 63.24
C PRO A 5 -0.25 -7.32 62.22
N ALA A 6 1.05 -7.28 61.98
CA ALA A 6 1.66 -6.45 60.97
C ALA A 6 1.30 -6.94 59.54
N LEU A 7 0.72 -6.06 58.76
CA LEU A 7 0.40 -6.30 57.34
C LEU A 7 1.67 -6.07 56.49
N LEU A 8 2.23 -7.15 55.99
CA LEU A 8 3.39 -7.10 55.08
C LEU A 8 2.90 -6.70 53.69
N LEU A 9 3.15 -5.45 53.26
CA LEU A 9 2.82 -4.94 51.94
C LEU A 9 3.88 -5.39 50.96
N CYS A 10 3.62 -6.44 50.19
CA CYS A 10 4.47 -6.83 49.05
C CYS A 10 4.26 -5.84 47.90
N LEU A 11 5.26 -4.94 47.70
CA LEU A 11 5.37 -4.12 46.48
C LEU A 11 5.82 -5.02 45.32
N LEU A 12 4.86 -5.42 44.49
CA LEU A 12 5.14 -5.99 43.16
C LEU A 12 5.59 -4.86 42.25
N SER A 13 6.88 -4.68 42.12
CA SER A 13 7.48 -3.86 41.08
C SER A 13 7.27 -4.54 39.73
N SER A 14 6.28 -4.04 38.96
CA SER A 14 6.09 -4.41 37.58
C SER A 14 7.29 -3.90 36.78
N PHE A 15 8.21 -4.77 36.44
CA PHE A 15 9.20 -4.49 35.38
C PHE A 15 8.45 -4.35 34.08
N VAL A 16 8.20 -3.11 33.66
CA VAL A 16 7.88 -2.79 32.25
C VAL A 16 9.19 -3.06 31.50
N GLY A 17 9.27 -4.22 30.88
CA GLY A 17 10.36 -4.52 29.96
C GLY A 17 10.38 -3.44 28.88
N ALA A 18 11.43 -2.64 28.83
CA ALA A 18 11.68 -1.77 27.70
C ALA A 18 11.73 -2.66 26.46
N ALA A 19 10.86 -2.40 25.47
CA ALA A 19 10.94 -3.08 24.19
C ALA A 19 12.36 -2.87 23.66
N GLU A 20 13.04 -3.97 23.36
CA GLU A 20 14.36 -3.89 22.69
C GLU A 20 14.20 -3.02 21.44
N PRO A 21 15.13 -2.09 21.18
CA PRO A 21 15.11 -1.29 19.98
C PRO A 21 15.15 -2.25 18.79
N ALA A 22 14.16 -2.16 17.91
CA ALA A 22 14.05 -2.98 16.71
C ALA A 22 15.41 -2.95 15.98
N THR A 23 15.99 -4.11 15.75
CA THR A 23 17.25 -4.25 15.00
C THR A 23 17.12 -3.46 13.69
N PRO A 24 18.07 -2.57 13.34
CA PRO A 24 17.95 -1.80 12.11
C PRO A 24 17.76 -2.75 10.94
N ALA A 25 16.74 -2.51 10.12
CA ALA A 25 16.48 -3.34 8.97
C ALA A 25 17.75 -3.44 8.13
N SER A 26 18.19 -4.66 7.85
CA SER A 26 19.40 -4.92 7.08
C SER A 26 19.39 -4.12 5.78
N ARG A 27 20.53 -3.55 5.40
CA ARG A 27 20.72 -2.94 4.07
C ARG A 27 20.69 -3.96 2.94
N THR A 28 20.69 -5.24 3.29
CA THR A 28 20.68 -6.36 2.37
C THR A 28 19.34 -7.10 2.46
N THR A 29 18.86 -7.60 1.35
CA THR A 29 17.74 -8.54 1.30
C THR A 29 18.21 -9.92 1.80
N PRO A 30 17.28 -10.87 2.14
CA PRO A 30 17.64 -12.21 2.60
C PRO A 30 18.56 -12.99 1.65
N ASP A 31 18.50 -12.70 0.36
CA ASP A 31 19.37 -13.25 -0.68
C ASP A 31 20.71 -12.48 -0.83
N GLY A 32 21.00 -11.53 0.05
CA GLY A 32 22.23 -10.76 0.04
C GLY A 32 22.22 -9.54 -0.89
N LEU A 33 21.10 -9.25 -1.56
CA LEU A 33 20.99 -8.11 -2.46
C LEU A 33 21.00 -6.78 -1.66
N VAL A 34 21.81 -5.84 -2.10
CA VAL A 34 21.86 -4.49 -1.53
C VAL A 34 20.86 -3.59 -2.24
N VAL A 35 19.84 -3.13 -1.53
CA VAL A 35 18.85 -2.17 -2.06
C VAL A 35 19.37 -0.75 -1.84
N LYS A 36 19.65 -0.03 -2.94
CA LYS A 36 20.15 1.35 -2.93
C LYS A 36 18.99 2.34 -2.98
N GLU A 37 19.15 3.46 -2.27
CA GLU A 37 18.18 4.57 -2.34
C GLU A 37 18.06 5.13 -3.76
N GLY A 38 16.83 5.39 -4.20
CA GLY A 38 16.53 5.97 -5.51
C GLY A 38 16.75 5.04 -6.70
N VAL A 39 17.22 3.81 -6.48
CA VAL A 39 17.46 2.81 -7.52
C VAL A 39 16.38 1.75 -7.49
N GLU A 40 15.73 1.52 -8.64
CA GLU A 40 14.76 0.44 -8.77
C GLU A 40 15.46 -0.92 -8.66
N THR A 41 15.07 -1.71 -7.68
CA THR A 41 15.65 -3.02 -7.41
C THR A 41 14.56 -4.07 -7.45
N ARG A 42 14.73 -5.10 -8.29
CA ARG A 42 13.79 -6.23 -8.39
C ARG A 42 14.06 -7.23 -7.29
N ILE A 43 13.01 -7.67 -6.61
CA ILE A 43 13.04 -8.61 -5.50
C ILE A 43 12.13 -9.80 -5.81
N ALA A 44 12.65 -11.00 -5.59
CA ALA A 44 11.86 -12.23 -5.55
C ALA A 44 11.26 -12.39 -4.15
N CYS A 45 9.95 -12.62 -4.06
CA CYS A 45 9.30 -12.90 -2.79
C CYS A 45 9.72 -14.27 -2.26
N ASP A 46 9.86 -14.41 -0.94
CA ASP A 46 10.21 -15.67 -0.27
C ASP A 46 9.05 -16.69 -0.22
N HIS A 47 7.84 -16.27 -0.58
CA HIS A 47 6.62 -17.09 -0.60
C HIS A 47 5.63 -16.58 -1.65
N ASN A 48 4.55 -17.34 -1.89
CA ASN A 48 3.52 -17.03 -2.89
C ASN A 48 2.29 -16.29 -2.34
N GLY A 49 2.36 -15.68 -1.18
CA GLY A 49 1.24 -14.98 -0.55
C GLY A 49 0.13 -15.89 0.02
N GLY A 50 0.23 -17.20 -0.12
CA GLY A 50 -0.72 -18.17 0.44
C GLY A 50 -2.11 -18.18 -0.23
N TYR A 51 -2.34 -17.34 -1.25
CA TYR A 51 -3.65 -17.19 -1.91
C TYR A 51 -3.73 -17.98 -3.23
N SER A 52 -2.69 -17.98 -4.00
CA SER A 52 -2.67 -18.42 -5.40
C SER A 52 -2.15 -19.83 -5.58
N LYS A 53 -2.66 -20.53 -6.61
CA LYS A 53 -2.11 -21.77 -7.14
C LYS A 53 -0.92 -21.54 -8.08
N TYR A 54 -0.45 -20.32 -8.21
CA TYR A 54 0.71 -19.97 -9.01
C TYR A 54 1.95 -20.70 -8.50
N SER A 55 2.58 -21.47 -9.36
CA SER A 55 3.76 -22.29 -9.03
C SER A 55 5.09 -21.55 -9.18
N GLY A 56 5.06 -20.35 -9.75
CA GLY A 56 6.23 -19.50 -9.92
C GLY A 56 6.53 -18.65 -8.68
N VAL A 57 7.64 -17.93 -8.74
CA VAL A 57 8.04 -16.96 -7.74
C VAL A 57 7.46 -15.59 -8.12
N TYR A 58 6.75 -14.97 -7.20
CA TYR A 58 6.29 -13.58 -7.37
C TYR A 58 7.44 -12.60 -7.20
N HIS A 59 7.34 -11.50 -7.90
CA HIS A 59 8.32 -10.43 -7.84
C HIS A 59 7.65 -9.07 -7.65
N TYR A 60 8.43 -8.16 -7.08
CA TYR A 60 8.13 -6.74 -7.11
C TYR A 60 9.43 -5.96 -7.29
N ARG A 61 9.32 -4.72 -7.70
CA ARG A 61 10.44 -3.80 -7.71
C ARG A 61 10.23 -2.76 -6.63
N VAL A 62 11.31 -2.44 -5.92
CA VAL A 62 11.29 -1.44 -4.85
C VAL A 62 12.15 -0.25 -5.23
N VAL A 63 11.67 0.95 -4.89
CA VAL A 63 12.48 2.17 -4.89
C VAL A 63 12.43 2.77 -3.50
N LEU A 64 13.58 2.79 -2.82
CA LEU A 64 13.70 3.39 -1.49
C LEU A 64 13.86 4.91 -1.60
N PRO A 65 13.23 5.70 -0.71
CA PRO A 65 13.37 7.14 -0.68
C PRO A 65 14.78 7.55 -0.24
N LYS A 66 15.18 8.77 -0.63
CA LYS A 66 16.44 9.38 -0.17
C LYS A 66 16.44 9.52 1.36
N GLY A 67 17.52 9.15 1.98
CA GLY A 67 17.69 9.18 3.45
C GLY A 67 17.17 7.95 4.18
N TYR A 68 16.67 6.93 3.44
CA TYR A 68 16.17 5.69 4.05
C TYR A 68 17.21 5.00 4.94
N HIS A 69 18.46 4.94 4.48
CA HIS A 69 19.56 4.30 5.23
C HIS A 69 20.19 5.20 6.31
N GLY A 70 19.86 6.51 6.29
CA GLY A 70 20.46 7.48 7.21
C GLY A 70 19.92 7.41 8.64
N ASP A 71 18.64 7.01 8.81
CA ASP A 71 17.98 6.91 10.11
C ASP A 71 17.25 5.57 10.23
N ALA A 72 17.81 4.68 11.04
CA ALA A 72 17.27 3.34 11.25
C ALA A 72 15.97 3.34 12.09
N SER A 73 15.72 4.38 12.87
CA SER A 73 14.52 4.50 13.71
C SER A 73 13.29 4.99 12.93
N LYS A 74 13.51 5.62 11.79
CA LYS A 74 12.43 6.19 10.98
C LYS A 74 11.71 5.12 10.16
N SER A 75 10.38 5.11 10.25
CA SER A 75 9.49 4.39 9.34
C SER A 75 9.00 5.31 8.22
N TRP A 76 8.68 4.72 7.08
CA TRP A 76 8.37 5.45 5.85
C TRP A 76 7.01 5.04 5.29
N PRO A 77 6.24 5.95 4.71
CA PRO A 77 5.02 5.56 3.98
C PRO A 77 5.37 4.70 2.78
N ALA A 78 4.45 3.84 2.37
CA ALA A 78 4.64 2.97 1.20
C ALA A 78 3.50 3.12 0.20
N ILE A 79 3.82 3.02 -1.09
CA ILE A 79 2.84 3.04 -2.18
C ILE A 79 3.01 1.79 -3.04
N PHE A 80 1.93 1.00 -3.11
CA PHE A 80 1.85 -0.20 -3.94
C PHE A 80 1.22 0.16 -5.28
N VAL A 81 1.92 -0.12 -6.36
CA VAL A 81 1.48 0.22 -7.71
C VAL A 81 1.15 -1.04 -8.50
N ALA A 82 -0.07 -1.11 -9.03
CA ALA A 82 -0.52 -2.13 -9.95
C ALA A 82 -0.76 -1.57 -11.36
N SER A 83 -0.57 -2.39 -12.37
CA SER A 83 -0.75 -2.00 -13.78
C SER A 83 -1.60 -3.03 -14.52
N PRO A 84 -2.46 -2.62 -15.48
CA PRO A 84 -3.24 -3.57 -16.26
C PRO A 84 -2.38 -4.53 -17.11
N GLY A 85 -1.15 -4.14 -17.41
CA GLY A 85 -0.20 -4.96 -18.18
C GLY A 85 0.80 -5.76 -17.34
N GLY A 86 0.76 -5.65 -16.00
CA GLY A 86 1.85 -6.08 -15.14
C GLY A 86 3.06 -5.14 -15.23
N ASN A 87 4.16 -5.51 -14.60
CA ASN A 87 5.40 -4.71 -14.59
C ASN A 87 5.13 -3.22 -14.28
N ALA A 88 4.42 -2.98 -13.17
CA ALA A 88 3.99 -1.64 -12.78
C ALA A 88 5.18 -0.67 -12.69
N SER A 89 4.95 0.61 -12.91
CA SER A 89 5.98 1.65 -12.78
C SER A 89 5.42 2.85 -12.02
N MET A 90 6.30 3.70 -11.48
CA MET A 90 5.88 4.95 -10.84
C MET A 90 5.26 5.93 -11.85
N GLY A 91 5.60 5.83 -13.14
CA GLY A 91 5.07 6.67 -14.19
C GLY A 91 5.15 8.17 -13.86
N ASN A 92 4.06 8.88 -14.10
CA ASN A 92 3.93 10.32 -13.82
C ASN A 92 3.80 10.67 -12.32
N MET A 93 3.74 9.68 -11.43
CA MET A 93 3.75 9.83 -9.97
C MET A 93 5.19 9.89 -9.40
N ALA A 94 6.22 9.60 -10.21
CA ALA A 94 7.58 9.39 -9.73
C ALA A 94 8.15 10.56 -8.94
N ASP A 95 7.94 11.81 -9.40
CA ASP A 95 8.46 13.00 -8.73
C ASP A 95 7.76 13.22 -7.39
N TRP A 96 6.44 13.02 -7.34
CA TRP A 96 5.66 13.12 -6.12
C TRP A 96 6.11 12.08 -5.08
N ILE A 97 6.24 10.80 -5.49
CA ILE A 97 6.68 9.68 -4.65
C ILE A 97 8.04 9.99 -4.02
N LYS A 98 9.00 10.46 -4.84
CA LYS A 98 10.35 10.83 -4.38
C LYS A 98 10.33 12.02 -3.42
N LYS A 99 9.56 13.06 -3.76
CA LYS A 99 9.44 14.29 -2.97
C LYS A 99 8.85 14.02 -1.58
N HIS A 100 7.83 13.16 -1.51
CA HIS A 100 7.12 12.84 -0.27
C HIS A 100 7.75 11.68 0.50
N GLY A 101 8.82 11.08 -0.02
CA GLY A 101 9.59 10.06 0.68
C GLY A 101 8.86 8.74 0.84
N TYR A 102 8.08 8.32 -0.15
CA TYR A 102 7.42 7.01 -0.14
C TYR A 102 8.37 5.90 -0.59
N ILE A 103 8.28 4.74 0.05
CA ILE A 103 8.80 3.49 -0.49
C ILE A 103 7.85 3.07 -1.62
N ALA A 104 8.34 2.99 -2.87
CA ALA A 104 7.54 2.49 -3.97
C ALA A 104 7.68 0.97 -4.08
N ILE A 105 6.55 0.26 -4.11
CA ILE A 105 6.44 -1.19 -4.32
C ILE A 105 5.69 -1.40 -5.64
N LEU A 106 6.40 -1.83 -6.67
CA LEU A 106 5.90 -1.95 -8.03
C LEU A 106 5.66 -3.43 -8.35
N LEU A 107 4.39 -3.83 -8.51
CA LEU A 107 4.00 -5.22 -8.67
C LEU A 107 4.28 -5.71 -10.10
N ASP A 108 4.97 -6.84 -10.25
CA ASP A 108 5.35 -7.36 -11.56
C ASP A 108 4.27 -8.23 -12.19
N GLU A 109 3.67 -9.15 -11.44
CA GLU A 109 2.71 -10.14 -11.94
C GLU A 109 1.24 -9.70 -11.79
N SER A 110 0.98 -8.58 -11.11
CA SER A 110 -0.37 -8.02 -10.99
C SER A 110 -0.80 -7.36 -12.31
N LYS A 111 -1.62 -8.05 -13.10
CA LYS A 111 -2.09 -7.63 -14.43
C LYS A 111 -3.56 -8.03 -14.67
N ASN A 112 -4.15 -7.53 -15.75
CA ASN A 112 -5.46 -7.99 -16.23
C ASN A 112 -5.45 -9.49 -16.53
N GLY A 113 -6.52 -10.16 -16.16
CA GLY A 113 -6.67 -11.61 -16.31
C GLY A 113 -7.24 -12.24 -15.04
N PRO A 114 -6.94 -13.51 -14.78
CA PRO A 114 -7.36 -14.18 -13.55
C PRO A 114 -6.89 -13.44 -12.30
N TRP A 115 -7.73 -13.38 -11.28
CA TRP A 115 -7.41 -12.69 -10.05
C TRP A 115 -6.26 -13.34 -9.25
N ASP A 116 -6.15 -14.66 -9.32
CA ASP A 116 -5.16 -15.42 -8.54
C ASP A 116 -3.75 -14.87 -8.65
N PRO A 117 -3.15 -14.70 -9.84
CA PRO A 117 -1.79 -14.14 -9.93
C PRO A 117 -1.70 -12.71 -9.38
N SER A 118 -2.71 -11.88 -9.62
CA SER A 118 -2.71 -10.48 -9.14
C SER A 118 -2.78 -10.39 -7.64
N VAL A 119 -3.69 -11.13 -7.01
CA VAL A 119 -3.85 -11.16 -5.55
C VAL A 119 -2.65 -11.84 -4.88
N GLY A 120 -2.20 -12.96 -5.44
CA GLY A 120 -1.01 -13.66 -4.93
C GLY A 120 0.24 -12.78 -4.96
N ASN A 121 0.49 -12.09 -6.08
CA ASN A 121 1.61 -11.15 -6.19
C ASN A 121 1.53 -10.03 -5.15
N PHE A 122 0.33 -9.44 -4.97
CA PHE A 122 0.14 -8.41 -3.96
C PHE A 122 0.40 -8.93 -2.54
N LEU A 123 -0.21 -10.05 -2.16
CA LEU A 123 -0.05 -10.59 -0.80
C LEU A 123 1.40 -10.98 -0.51
N ALA A 124 2.07 -11.63 -1.47
CA ALA A 124 3.48 -11.96 -1.35
C ALA A 124 4.35 -10.71 -1.20
N ALA A 125 4.16 -9.73 -2.08
CA ALA A 125 4.93 -8.48 -2.04
C ALA A 125 4.66 -7.66 -0.76
N ASN A 126 3.40 -7.60 -0.28
CA ASN A 126 3.06 -6.87 0.94
C ASN A 126 3.74 -7.50 2.16
N GLN A 127 3.62 -8.82 2.33
CA GLN A 127 4.23 -9.53 3.45
C GLN A 127 5.76 -9.48 3.40
N ASP A 128 6.35 -9.65 2.22
CA ASP A 128 7.80 -9.60 2.03
C ASP A 128 8.34 -8.18 2.27
N ALA A 129 7.67 -7.15 1.75
CA ALA A 129 8.06 -5.76 1.94
C ALA A 129 7.98 -5.33 3.42
N GLU A 130 6.97 -5.77 4.18
CA GLU A 130 6.86 -5.51 5.62
C GLU A 130 7.98 -6.15 6.44
N LYS A 131 8.47 -7.30 6.03
CA LYS A 131 9.63 -7.95 6.67
C LYS A 131 10.95 -7.22 6.35
N ARG A 132 11.08 -6.69 5.13
CA ARG A 132 12.36 -6.12 4.65
C ARG A 132 12.50 -4.64 4.93
N PHE A 133 11.40 -3.89 4.93
CA PHE A 133 11.45 -2.42 4.93
C PHE A 133 10.68 -1.84 6.11
N ARG A 134 11.15 -0.70 6.59
CA ARG A 134 10.51 0.05 7.68
C ARG A 134 9.31 0.83 7.16
N ILE A 135 8.18 0.14 6.97
CA ILE A 135 6.93 0.73 6.54
C ILE A 135 6.17 1.28 7.75
N ALA A 136 5.71 2.53 7.65
CA ALA A 136 4.95 3.17 8.70
C ALA A 136 3.54 2.59 8.80
N ALA A 137 3.10 2.25 10.01
CA ALA A 137 1.78 1.70 10.27
C ALA A 137 0.67 2.67 9.83
N GLY A 138 -0.33 2.16 9.11
CA GLY A 138 -1.44 2.95 8.58
C GLY A 138 -1.08 3.91 7.43
N ARG A 139 0.15 3.89 6.94
CA ARG A 139 0.62 4.76 5.86
C ARG A 139 0.93 4.01 4.57
N LYS A 140 0.23 2.92 4.33
CA LYS A 140 0.26 2.22 3.03
C LYS A 140 -0.84 2.75 2.12
N VAL A 141 -0.51 2.94 0.85
CA VAL A 141 -1.41 3.39 -0.21
C VAL A 141 -1.35 2.40 -1.37
N CYS A 142 -2.50 2.05 -1.95
CA CYS A 142 -2.57 1.34 -3.23
C CYS A 142 -2.91 2.30 -4.36
N THR A 143 -2.34 2.09 -5.54
CA THR A 143 -2.70 2.85 -6.75
C THR A 143 -2.51 2.02 -8.01
N GLY A 144 -3.18 2.43 -9.09
CA GLY A 144 -3.02 1.84 -10.40
C GLY A 144 -4.02 2.42 -11.40
N PHE A 145 -3.85 2.06 -12.66
CA PHE A 145 -4.71 2.50 -13.76
C PHE A 145 -5.58 1.36 -14.26
N SER A 146 -6.83 1.65 -14.65
CA SER A 146 -7.76 0.69 -15.29
C SER A 146 -7.88 -0.61 -14.48
N GLY A 147 -7.48 -1.75 -15.00
CA GLY A 147 -7.42 -2.99 -14.22
C GLY A 147 -6.54 -2.91 -12.98
N GLY A 148 -5.46 -2.13 -13.02
CA GLY A 148 -4.62 -1.85 -11.85
C GLY A 148 -5.34 -1.03 -10.77
N ALA A 149 -6.25 -0.12 -11.16
CA ALA A 149 -7.11 0.60 -10.21
C ALA A 149 -8.09 -0.37 -9.52
N ARG A 150 -8.73 -1.25 -10.31
CA ARG A 150 -9.62 -2.31 -9.77
C ARG A 150 -8.87 -3.21 -8.81
N ALA A 151 -7.67 -3.66 -9.19
CA ALA A 151 -6.80 -4.46 -8.35
C ALA A 151 -6.43 -3.72 -7.05
N SER A 152 -6.04 -2.44 -7.13
CA SER A 152 -5.70 -1.61 -5.96
C SER A 152 -6.85 -1.47 -4.97
N SER A 153 -8.11 -1.37 -5.45
CA SER A 153 -9.29 -1.34 -4.58
C SER A 153 -9.49 -2.64 -3.80
N VAL A 154 -9.20 -3.78 -4.43
CA VAL A 154 -9.24 -5.10 -3.79
C VAL A 154 -8.07 -5.25 -2.81
N PHE A 155 -6.86 -4.88 -3.23
CA PHE A 155 -5.65 -4.99 -2.40
C PHE A 155 -5.79 -4.21 -1.08
N ALA A 156 -6.28 -2.98 -1.15
CA ALA A 156 -6.54 -2.19 0.05
C ALA A 156 -7.62 -2.78 0.96
N SER A 157 -8.48 -3.65 0.41
CA SER A 157 -9.55 -4.29 1.17
C SER A 157 -9.14 -5.59 1.84
N ILE A 158 -8.14 -6.29 1.30
CA ILE A 158 -7.67 -7.58 1.82
C ILE A 158 -6.32 -7.47 2.53
N GLY A 159 -5.58 -6.38 2.32
CA GLY A 159 -4.31 -6.12 2.99
C GLY A 159 -4.50 -5.30 4.26
N ASP A 160 -3.65 -5.56 5.24
CA ASP A 160 -3.66 -4.82 6.51
C ASP A 160 -2.92 -3.47 6.40
N GLY A 161 -3.36 -2.49 7.19
CA GLY A 161 -2.64 -1.22 7.37
C GLY A 161 -2.67 -0.25 6.19
N PHE A 162 -3.63 -0.41 5.24
CA PHE A 162 -3.82 0.55 4.16
C PHE A 162 -4.68 1.73 4.65
N GLY A 163 -4.11 2.94 4.53
CA GLY A 163 -4.78 4.20 4.88
C GLY A 163 -5.40 4.91 3.68
N GLY A 164 -5.04 4.53 2.45
CA GLY A 164 -5.53 5.22 1.28
C GLY A 164 -5.45 4.43 -0.02
N VAL A 165 -6.27 4.88 -0.99
CA VAL A 165 -6.28 4.34 -2.36
C VAL A 165 -6.40 5.47 -3.37
N VAL A 166 -5.59 5.41 -4.43
CA VAL A 166 -5.72 6.30 -5.60
C VAL A 166 -6.07 5.45 -6.82
N LEU A 167 -7.31 5.51 -7.23
CA LEU A 167 -7.83 4.82 -8.41
C LEU A 167 -7.66 5.70 -9.65
N GLN A 168 -7.17 5.15 -10.75
CA GLN A 168 -7.02 5.94 -11.99
C GLN A 168 -7.78 5.28 -13.13
N GLY A 169 -8.76 5.97 -13.70
CA GLY A 169 -9.53 5.56 -14.87
C GLY A 169 -10.46 4.34 -14.66
N ALA A 170 -10.64 3.87 -13.44
CA ALA A 170 -11.63 2.83 -13.13
C ALA A 170 -11.99 2.85 -11.64
N GLY A 171 -13.16 2.33 -11.31
CA GLY A 171 -13.66 2.17 -9.96
C GLY A 171 -13.20 0.90 -9.25
N ALA A 172 -14.02 0.38 -8.36
CA ALA A 172 -13.72 -0.81 -7.58
C ALA A 172 -13.76 -2.10 -8.41
N GLY A 173 -12.82 -3.00 -8.15
CA GLY A 173 -12.82 -4.36 -8.68
C GLY A 173 -13.69 -5.30 -7.85
N GLN A 174 -13.97 -6.49 -8.42
CA GLN A 174 -14.67 -7.56 -7.73
C GLN A 174 -13.96 -8.88 -8.02
N LEU A 175 -13.67 -9.63 -6.97
CA LEU A 175 -13.11 -10.99 -7.08
C LEU A 175 -14.20 -12.00 -7.49
N ASP A 176 -13.78 -13.14 -8.03
CA ASP A 176 -14.68 -14.22 -8.46
C ASP A 176 -15.52 -14.80 -7.31
N ASN A 177 -15.03 -14.72 -6.08
CA ASN A 177 -15.75 -15.13 -4.86
C ASN A 177 -16.72 -14.06 -4.32
N GLY A 178 -16.93 -12.97 -5.07
CA GLY A 178 -17.88 -11.89 -4.73
C GLY A 178 -17.32 -10.79 -3.81
N ILE A 179 -16.06 -10.87 -3.37
CA ILE A 179 -15.43 -9.79 -2.61
C ILE A 179 -15.28 -8.58 -3.53
N GLN A 180 -15.99 -7.50 -3.19
CA GLN A 180 -15.90 -6.22 -3.89
C GLN A 180 -14.91 -5.31 -3.18
N GLY A 181 -13.98 -4.73 -3.94
CA GLY A 181 -13.00 -3.78 -3.42
C GLY A 181 -13.67 -2.56 -2.79
N LEU A 182 -13.11 -2.09 -1.69
CA LEU A 182 -13.56 -0.97 -0.86
C LEU A 182 -14.92 -1.14 -0.18
N ARG A 183 -15.60 -2.28 -0.36
CA ARG A 183 -16.87 -2.55 0.30
C ARG A 183 -16.66 -3.12 1.69
N GLY A 184 -17.31 -2.49 2.68
CA GLY A 184 -17.26 -2.99 4.07
C GLY A 184 -15.93 -2.71 4.80
N VAL A 185 -14.98 -2.03 4.17
CA VAL A 185 -13.70 -1.64 4.77
C VAL A 185 -13.65 -0.13 5.02
N GLN A 186 -13.00 0.26 6.10
CA GLN A 186 -12.85 1.66 6.49
C GLN A 186 -11.48 2.20 6.05
N ILE A 187 -11.34 2.48 4.75
CA ILE A 187 -10.15 3.18 4.23
C ILE A 187 -10.36 4.69 4.44
N PRO A 188 -9.46 5.39 5.15
CA PRO A 188 -9.61 6.82 5.46
C PRO A 188 -9.76 7.72 4.25
N ALA A 189 -9.11 7.41 3.12
CA ALA A 189 -9.16 8.23 1.93
C ALA A 189 -9.19 7.39 0.65
N VAL A 190 -10.11 7.74 -0.25
CA VAL A 190 -10.20 7.19 -1.60
C VAL A 190 -10.18 8.35 -2.59
N ALA A 191 -9.19 8.37 -3.49
CA ALA A 191 -9.15 9.30 -4.60
C ALA A 191 -9.43 8.57 -5.91
N LEU A 192 -10.19 9.20 -6.80
CA LEU A 192 -10.40 8.72 -8.17
C LEU A 192 -9.98 9.80 -9.16
N THR A 193 -9.08 9.47 -10.08
CA THR A 193 -8.83 10.32 -11.24
C THR A 193 -9.58 9.75 -12.45
N MET A 194 -10.33 10.60 -13.19
CA MET A 194 -11.19 10.14 -14.27
C MET A 194 -11.20 11.13 -15.43
N GLY A 195 -10.98 10.63 -16.65
CA GLY A 195 -11.14 11.44 -17.85
C GLY A 195 -12.61 11.80 -18.11
N THR A 196 -12.87 13.03 -18.57
CA THR A 196 -14.24 13.51 -18.88
C THR A 196 -14.92 12.70 -19.99
N LYS A 197 -14.14 12.02 -20.82
CA LYS A 197 -14.59 11.15 -21.93
C LYS A 197 -14.27 9.66 -21.68
N ASP A 198 -13.94 9.28 -20.45
CA ASP A 198 -13.63 7.89 -20.08
C ASP A 198 -14.92 7.04 -20.06
N GLY A 199 -14.90 5.86 -20.70
CA GLY A 199 -16.04 4.93 -20.72
C GLY A 199 -16.42 4.39 -19.33
N ASN A 200 -15.50 4.39 -18.37
CA ASN A 200 -15.74 3.96 -17.00
C ASN A 200 -16.35 5.05 -16.10
N ARG A 201 -16.66 6.20 -16.64
CA ARG A 201 -17.13 7.36 -15.87
C ARG A 201 -18.43 7.09 -15.07
N GLY A 202 -19.27 6.20 -15.57
CA GLY A 202 -20.49 5.74 -14.87
C GLY A 202 -20.22 5.14 -13.48
N GLU A 203 -19.02 4.61 -13.24
CA GLU A 203 -18.63 3.99 -11.96
C GLU A 203 -18.43 5.01 -10.82
N ILE A 204 -18.30 6.30 -11.13
CA ILE A 204 -18.20 7.39 -10.13
C ILE A 204 -19.41 7.36 -9.20
N LYS A 205 -20.62 7.14 -9.74
CA LYS A 205 -21.85 7.10 -8.94
C LYS A 205 -21.79 6.00 -7.89
N GLN A 206 -21.45 4.78 -8.28
CA GLN A 206 -21.33 3.64 -7.37
C GLN A 206 -20.26 3.88 -6.28
N LEU A 207 -19.12 4.46 -6.64
CA LEU A 207 -18.08 4.80 -5.65
C LEU A 207 -18.57 5.87 -4.67
N ARG A 208 -19.30 6.88 -5.11
CA ARG A 208 -19.89 7.90 -4.22
C ARG A 208 -20.88 7.29 -3.23
N GLU A 209 -21.74 6.39 -3.69
CA GLU A 209 -22.71 5.69 -2.86
C GLU A 209 -22.03 4.81 -1.79
N THR A 210 -20.89 4.20 -2.11
CA THR A 210 -20.21 3.27 -1.20
C THR A 210 -19.15 3.93 -0.31
N GLN A 211 -18.50 5.00 -0.76
CA GLN A 211 -17.40 5.65 -0.05
C GLN A 211 -17.79 6.98 0.62
N GLY A 212 -18.89 7.62 0.19
CA GLY A 212 -19.36 8.88 0.76
C GLY A 212 -18.28 9.96 0.78
N ASP A 213 -18.11 10.63 1.92
CA ASP A 213 -17.17 11.75 2.11
C ASP A 213 -15.69 11.35 2.06
N ARG A 214 -15.39 10.05 2.06
CA ARG A 214 -14.02 9.55 1.89
C ARG A 214 -13.54 9.58 0.45
N LEU A 215 -14.46 9.72 -0.52
CA LEU A 215 -14.15 9.79 -1.94
C LEU A 215 -13.94 11.23 -2.41
N GLN A 216 -12.78 11.51 -2.97
CA GLN A 216 -12.53 12.71 -3.76
C GLN A 216 -12.31 12.33 -5.23
N VAL A 217 -13.06 12.96 -6.13
CA VAL A 217 -12.93 12.76 -7.59
C VAL A 217 -12.17 13.92 -8.20
N PHE A 218 -11.15 13.60 -9.00
CA PHE A 218 -10.32 14.53 -9.75
C PHE A 218 -10.51 14.26 -11.25
N GLU A 219 -11.31 15.09 -11.90
CA GLU A 219 -11.57 14.95 -13.34
C GLU A 219 -10.53 15.72 -14.17
N PHE A 220 -10.25 15.22 -15.37
CA PHE A 220 -9.39 15.90 -16.34
C PHE A 220 -9.93 15.72 -17.75
N GLU A 221 -9.63 16.64 -18.65
CA GLU A 221 -10.01 16.53 -20.05
C GLU A 221 -9.23 15.39 -20.71
N GLY A 222 -9.93 14.34 -21.13
CA GLY A 222 -9.35 13.15 -21.74
C GLY A 222 -10.26 11.94 -21.69
N GLY A 223 -9.80 10.85 -22.33
CA GLY A 223 -10.47 9.54 -22.36
C GLY A 223 -9.91 8.59 -21.33
N HIS A 224 -9.94 7.29 -21.66
CA HIS A 224 -9.42 6.21 -20.81
C HIS A 224 -7.88 6.17 -20.87
N GLN A 225 -7.23 6.93 -20.00
CA GLN A 225 -5.77 7.09 -19.96
C GLN A 225 -5.29 7.40 -18.53
N TRP A 226 -3.99 7.24 -18.29
CA TRP A 226 -3.37 7.74 -17.07
C TRP A 226 -3.64 9.22 -16.89
N ALA A 227 -4.00 9.63 -15.67
CA ALA A 227 -4.24 11.04 -15.37
C ALA A 227 -2.97 11.87 -15.61
N PRO A 228 -3.09 13.12 -16.10
CA PRO A 228 -1.97 14.04 -16.16
C PRO A 228 -1.28 14.20 -14.81
N LYS A 229 0.04 14.43 -14.81
CA LYS A 229 0.87 14.57 -13.60
C LYS A 229 0.23 15.48 -12.54
N ALA A 230 -0.17 16.67 -12.91
CA ALA A 230 -0.76 17.63 -11.97
C ALA A 230 -2.09 17.14 -11.33
N VAL A 231 -2.81 16.24 -12.01
CA VAL A 231 -4.08 15.68 -11.51
C VAL A 231 -3.82 14.54 -10.54
N VAL A 232 -2.92 13.62 -10.91
CA VAL A 232 -2.59 12.50 -10.02
C VAL A 232 -1.87 12.98 -8.77
N GLU A 233 -1.03 14.01 -8.86
CA GLU A 233 -0.37 14.62 -7.68
C GLU A 233 -1.39 15.19 -6.69
N LYS A 234 -2.45 15.89 -7.16
CA LYS A 234 -3.54 16.35 -6.29
C LYS A 234 -4.30 15.20 -5.62
N ALA A 235 -4.50 14.10 -6.34
CA ALA A 235 -5.14 12.92 -5.79
C ALA A 235 -4.27 12.25 -4.70
N LEU A 236 -2.97 12.18 -4.91
CA LEU A 236 -2.00 11.69 -3.94
C LEU A 236 -1.90 12.63 -2.72
N ASP A 237 -1.86 13.95 -2.92
CA ASP A 237 -1.86 14.94 -1.83
C ASP A 237 -3.12 14.82 -0.95
N TYR A 238 -4.29 14.63 -1.57
CA TYR A 238 -5.53 14.38 -0.83
C TYR A 238 -5.41 13.14 0.06
N VAL A 239 -4.97 12.03 -0.51
CA VAL A 239 -4.81 10.77 0.24
C VAL A 239 -3.78 10.94 1.35
N ASP A 240 -2.58 11.45 1.06
CA ASP A 240 -1.52 11.64 2.05
C ASP A 240 -1.96 12.54 3.22
N SER A 241 -2.77 13.57 2.94
CA SER A 241 -3.30 14.48 3.97
C SER A 241 -4.22 13.80 4.99
N LYS A 242 -4.76 12.62 4.67
CA LYS A 242 -5.67 11.84 5.53
C LYS A 242 -4.98 10.70 6.27
N LEU A 243 -3.74 10.41 5.92
CA LEU A 243 -2.97 9.36 6.60
C LEU A 243 -2.51 9.82 8.00
N PRO A 244 -2.30 8.88 8.95
CA PRO A 244 -1.67 9.19 10.23
C PRO A 244 -0.33 9.91 10.02
N LYS A 245 0.00 10.84 10.93
CA LYS A 245 1.28 11.57 10.91
C LYS A 245 2.35 10.79 11.64
#